data_22ecff094e8ab3939584d3f0a4a024b8
#
_entry.id   22ecff094e8ab3939584d3f0a4a024b8
#
_cell.length_a   1.000
_cell.length_b   1.000
_cell.length_c   1.000
_cell.angle_alpha   90.00
_cell.angle_beta   90.00
_cell.angle_gamma   90.00
#
_symmetry.space_group_name_H-M   'P 1'
#
loop_
_entity.id
_entity.type
_entity.pdbx_description
1 polymer ?
#
loop_
_entity_poly.entity_id
_entity_poly.type
_entity_poly.pdbx_seq_one_letter_code
_entity_poly.pdbx_strand_id
1 'polypeptide(L)'
;MAEYSALSSAGSDFSLDYIKKYNSWLENPYYDEDTKKELLKIRGNEREIEDRFYRDLEFGTGGLRGIIGAGTNRINRYTIRRASQGLSNYIKKLGAASPSIAIAYDSRRCSDEFAKESACVFAVNGIKSYIFESLRPTPELSFAVRHLNCDAGIVITASHNPKEYNGYKVYGKDGGQMPPDASNAVLKEVNLISDLTAIQVMDYEKAKAEGLIQLVGTEIDN
;
A
#
# COMPACT_ATOMS: atom_id res chain seq x y z
N MET A 1 5.40 41.89 -22.64
CA MET A 1 5.49 41.92 -21.14
C MET A 1 4.32 41.23 -20.43
N ALA A 2 3.48 40.43 -21.10
CA ALA A 2 2.34 39.75 -20.49
C ALA A 2 2.57 38.22 -20.26
N GLU A 3 3.63 37.64 -20.81
CA GLU A 3 3.90 36.20 -20.67
C GLU A 3 4.77 35.82 -19.46
N TYR A 4 5.43 36.78 -18.80
CA TYR A 4 6.27 36.52 -17.63
C TYR A 4 5.49 36.50 -16.30
N SER A 5 4.22 36.94 -16.25
CA SER A 5 3.42 36.95 -15.03
C SER A 5 2.67 35.64 -14.77
N ALA A 6 2.42 34.82 -15.79
CA ALA A 6 1.69 33.56 -15.66
C ALA A 6 2.53 32.40 -15.09
N LEU A 7 3.85 32.44 -15.27
CA LEU A 7 4.77 31.43 -14.73
C LEU A 7 5.05 31.59 -13.23
N SER A 8 4.88 32.79 -12.68
CA SER A 8 5.11 33.05 -11.24
C SER A 8 3.93 32.65 -10.36
N SER A 9 2.70 32.67 -10.88
CA SER A 9 1.51 32.28 -10.11
C SER A 9 1.33 30.75 -10.03
N ALA A 10 1.72 30.00 -11.05
CA ALA A 10 1.67 28.53 -11.03
C ALA A 10 2.69 27.92 -10.05
N GLY A 11 3.89 28.51 -9.94
CA GLY A 11 4.92 28.08 -9.00
C GLY A 11 4.54 28.28 -7.52
N SER A 12 3.79 29.32 -7.21
CA SER A 12 3.34 29.62 -5.84
C SER A 12 2.22 28.70 -5.34
N ASP A 13 1.38 28.20 -6.23
CA ASP A 13 0.27 27.31 -5.89
C ASP A 13 0.75 25.87 -5.60
N PHE A 14 1.72 25.38 -6.36
CA PHE A 14 2.35 24.08 -6.11
C PHE A 14 3.18 24.05 -4.81
N SER A 15 3.87 25.14 -4.48
CA SER A 15 4.67 25.22 -3.25
C SER A 15 3.82 25.20 -1.99
N LEU A 16 2.57 25.64 -2.05
CA LEU A 16 1.63 25.66 -0.92
C LEU A 16 0.97 24.28 -0.69
N ASP A 17 0.85 23.44 -1.71
CA ASP A 17 0.11 22.17 -1.58
C ASP A 17 0.86 21.12 -0.77
N TYR A 18 2.16 20.91 -0.99
CA TYR A 18 2.94 19.94 -0.23
C TYR A 18 3.13 20.35 1.24
N ILE A 19 3.21 21.66 1.53
CA ILE A 19 3.26 22.17 2.90
C ILE A 19 1.92 21.93 3.62
N LYS A 20 0.78 22.14 2.94
CA LYS A 20 -0.54 21.84 3.51
C LYS A 20 -0.67 20.35 3.84
N LYS A 21 -0.22 19.46 2.95
CA LYS A 21 -0.22 18.01 3.20
C LYS A 21 0.66 17.65 4.39
N TYR A 22 1.88 18.18 4.46
CA TYR A 22 2.79 17.97 5.59
C TYR A 22 2.16 18.41 6.93
N ASN A 23 1.59 19.60 6.99
CA ASN A 23 0.93 20.12 8.19
C ASN A 23 -0.29 19.26 8.56
N SER A 24 -1.10 18.87 7.57
CA SER A 24 -2.24 17.98 7.79
C SER A 24 -1.82 16.64 8.42
N TRP A 25 -0.68 16.07 8.00
CA TRP A 25 -0.18 14.84 8.59
C TRP A 25 0.32 15.02 10.02
N LEU A 26 0.84 16.18 10.38
CA LEU A 26 1.25 16.49 11.76
C LEU A 26 0.05 16.71 12.68
N GLU A 27 -1.00 17.37 12.20
CA GLU A 27 -2.13 17.83 13.03
C GLU A 27 -3.23 16.77 13.16
N ASN A 28 -3.44 15.95 12.13
CA ASN A 28 -4.53 14.99 12.13
C ASN A 28 -4.24 13.82 13.09
N PRO A 29 -5.15 13.48 14.00
CA PRO A 29 -4.99 12.38 14.96
C PRO A 29 -4.99 10.97 14.30
N TYR A 30 -5.37 10.86 13.05
CA TYR A 30 -5.30 9.61 12.28
C TYR A 30 -3.88 9.09 12.14
N TYR A 31 -2.89 10.00 12.01
CA TYR A 31 -1.49 9.64 11.90
C TYR A 31 -0.88 9.38 13.27
N ASP A 32 -0.15 8.25 13.39
CA ASP A 32 0.45 7.83 14.66
C ASP A 32 1.60 8.75 15.10
N GLU A 33 1.93 8.64 16.38
CA GLU A 33 2.96 9.47 17.01
C GLU A 33 4.37 9.27 16.41
N ASP A 34 4.70 8.06 15.95
CA ASP A 34 6.02 7.80 15.38
C ASP A 34 6.14 8.42 13.98
N THR A 35 5.07 8.39 13.18
CA THR A 35 4.93 9.15 11.93
C THR A 35 5.12 10.65 12.17
N LYS A 36 4.44 11.22 13.17
CA LYS A 36 4.56 12.64 13.53
C LYS A 36 5.97 13.00 14.00
N LYS A 37 6.58 12.16 14.85
CA LYS A 37 7.98 12.35 15.29
C LYS A 37 8.95 12.33 14.12
N GLU A 38 8.75 11.46 13.14
CA GLU A 38 9.56 11.43 11.92
C GLU A 38 9.43 12.74 11.13
N LEU A 39 8.20 13.22 10.93
CA LEU A 39 7.93 14.48 10.24
C LEU A 39 8.48 15.70 10.99
N LEU A 40 8.43 15.72 12.31
CA LEU A 40 9.01 16.79 13.12
C LEU A 40 10.53 16.92 12.95
N LYS A 41 11.24 15.81 12.68
CA LYS A 41 12.70 15.84 12.43
C LYS A 41 13.10 16.58 11.16
N ILE A 42 12.20 16.68 10.20
CA ILE A 42 12.42 17.39 8.93
C ILE A 42 11.81 18.80 8.92
N ARG A 43 11.26 19.26 10.05
CA ARG A 43 10.69 20.60 10.16
C ARG A 43 11.72 21.66 9.77
N GLY A 44 11.37 22.54 8.83
CA GLY A 44 12.26 23.57 8.29
C GLY A 44 13.19 23.11 7.17
N ASN A 45 13.21 21.81 6.84
CA ASN A 45 13.89 21.31 5.65
C ASN A 45 12.88 21.23 4.49
N GLU A 46 12.68 22.35 3.82
CA GLU A 46 11.68 22.51 2.76
C GLU A 46 11.86 21.48 1.64
N ARG A 47 13.09 21.23 1.21
CA ARG A 47 13.41 20.26 0.17
C ARG A 47 12.98 18.82 0.53
N GLU A 48 13.20 18.41 1.77
CA GLU A 48 12.80 17.08 2.24
C GLU A 48 11.28 16.98 2.40
N ILE A 49 10.61 18.06 2.84
CA ILE A 49 9.16 18.13 2.94
C ILE A 49 8.54 18.04 1.53
N GLU A 50 9.07 18.82 0.57
CA GLU A 50 8.64 18.76 -0.81
C GLU A 50 8.78 17.33 -1.37
N ASP A 51 9.94 16.72 -1.28
CA ASP A 51 10.21 15.37 -1.80
C ASP A 51 9.25 14.31 -1.25
N ARG A 52 8.79 14.48 0.00
CA ARG A 52 7.84 13.56 0.65
C ARG A 52 6.37 13.81 0.30
N PHE A 53 6.00 15.03 -0.12
CA PHE A 53 4.59 15.43 -0.23
C PHE A 53 4.18 16.04 -1.58
N TYR A 54 5.13 16.28 -2.53
CA TYR A 54 4.82 16.94 -3.81
C TYR A 54 3.88 16.11 -4.69
N ARG A 55 3.82 14.81 -4.46
CA ARG A 55 2.90 13.87 -5.12
C ARG A 55 2.53 12.70 -4.22
N ASP A 56 1.60 11.91 -4.68
CA ASP A 56 1.32 10.60 -4.10
C ASP A 56 2.26 9.55 -4.70
N LEU A 57 2.59 8.52 -3.91
CA LEU A 57 3.35 7.37 -4.41
C LEU A 57 2.55 6.67 -5.50
N GLU A 58 3.13 6.58 -6.69
CA GLU A 58 2.46 6.00 -7.85
C GLU A 58 2.31 4.48 -7.71
N PHE A 59 1.11 4.01 -8.00
CA PHE A 59 0.85 2.60 -8.25
C PHE A 59 1.20 2.35 -9.73
N GLY A 60 2.39 1.80 -9.98
CA GLY A 60 2.86 1.47 -11.33
C GLY A 60 2.30 0.15 -11.84
N THR A 61 2.81 -0.31 -12.99
CA THR A 61 2.45 -1.61 -13.59
C THR A 61 2.75 -2.76 -12.61
N GLY A 62 1.73 -3.22 -11.89
CA GLY A 62 1.82 -4.34 -10.94
C GLY A 62 2.17 -3.98 -9.50
N GLY A 63 2.11 -2.71 -9.07
CA GLY A 63 2.24 -2.36 -7.67
C GLY A 63 2.91 -1.04 -7.34
N LEU A 64 3.26 -0.86 -6.05
CA LEU A 64 3.97 0.29 -5.50
C LEU A 64 5.46 -0.03 -5.28
N ARG A 65 6.31 0.99 -5.35
CA ARG A 65 7.69 0.93 -4.87
C ARG A 65 8.15 2.31 -4.41
N GLY A 66 8.75 2.40 -3.24
CA GLY A 66 9.22 3.67 -2.71
C GLY A 66 10.16 3.54 -1.53
N ILE A 67 10.71 4.66 -1.11
CA ILE A 67 11.49 4.76 0.13
C ILE A 67 10.54 4.64 1.32
N ILE A 68 10.94 3.88 2.34
CA ILE A 68 10.18 3.74 3.59
C ILE A 68 10.24 5.06 4.37
N GLY A 69 9.09 5.60 4.78
CA GLY A 69 9.03 6.81 5.60
C GLY A 69 7.66 7.49 5.58
N ALA A 70 7.53 8.52 6.38
CA ALA A 70 6.33 9.35 6.45
C ALA A 70 6.22 10.27 5.22
N GLY A 71 5.01 10.39 4.67
CA GLY A 71 4.68 11.22 3.51
C GLY A 71 3.88 10.49 2.44
N THR A 72 3.23 11.25 1.56
CA THR A 72 2.40 10.69 0.48
C THR A 72 3.23 10.06 -0.63
N ASN A 73 4.46 10.54 -0.86
CA ASN A 73 5.44 9.99 -1.81
C ASN A 73 6.42 9.01 -1.13
N ARG A 74 5.98 8.29 -0.13
CA ARG A 74 6.75 7.28 0.62
C ARG A 74 5.94 6.01 0.77
N ILE A 75 6.62 4.88 0.98
CA ILE A 75 5.94 3.66 1.38
C ILE A 75 5.84 3.62 2.91
N ASN A 76 4.63 3.52 3.40
CA ASN A 76 4.27 3.47 4.82
C ASN A 76 2.91 2.80 4.97
N ARG A 77 2.46 2.58 6.21
CA ARG A 77 1.17 1.93 6.46
C ARG A 77 -0.02 2.61 5.77
N TYR A 78 -0.02 3.93 5.63
CA TYR A 78 -1.13 4.68 5.03
C TYR A 78 -1.19 4.51 3.50
N THR A 79 -0.04 4.52 2.82
CA THR A 79 0.04 4.25 1.39
C THR A 79 -0.22 2.78 1.07
N ILE A 80 0.17 1.85 1.96
CA ILE A 80 -0.20 0.43 1.90
C ILE A 80 -1.71 0.24 2.08
N ARG A 81 -2.35 0.93 3.05
CA ARG A 81 -3.81 0.91 3.22
C ARG A 81 -4.53 1.37 1.97
N ARG A 82 -4.07 2.46 1.35
CA ARG A 82 -4.63 2.98 0.09
C ARG A 82 -4.54 1.95 -1.03
N ALA A 83 -3.39 1.33 -1.23
CA ALA A 83 -3.20 0.28 -2.22
C ALA A 83 -4.11 -0.93 -1.97
N SER A 84 -4.17 -1.38 -0.71
CA SER A 84 -5.00 -2.52 -0.30
C SER A 84 -6.50 -2.22 -0.43
N GLN A 85 -6.94 -1.00 -0.14
CA GLN A 85 -8.32 -0.58 -0.35
C GLN A 85 -8.68 -0.54 -1.84
N GLY A 86 -7.79 0.01 -2.69
CA GLY A 86 -7.99 0.02 -4.14
C GLY A 86 -8.06 -1.40 -4.72
N LEU A 87 -7.17 -2.28 -4.27
CA LEU A 87 -7.21 -3.70 -4.66
C LEU A 87 -8.48 -4.39 -4.15
N SER A 88 -8.94 -4.07 -2.93
CA SER A 88 -10.21 -4.58 -2.40
C SER A 88 -11.40 -4.18 -3.27
N ASN A 89 -11.45 -2.93 -3.69
CA ASN A 89 -12.50 -2.42 -4.56
C ASN A 89 -12.50 -3.14 -5.91
N TYR A 90 -11.32 -3.39 -6.48
CA TYR A 90 -11.16 -4.16 -7.71
C TYR A 90 -11.65 -5.62 -7.55
N ILE A 91 -11.18 -6.32 -6.50
CA ILE A 91 -11.56 -7.73 -6.24
C ILE A 91 -13.10 -7.85 -6.08
N LYS A 92 -13.74 -6.95 -5.35
CA LYS A 92 -15.20 -6.93 -5.21
C LYS A 92 -15.92 -6.80 -6.55
N LYS A 93 -15.39 -6.04 -7.50
CA LYS A 93 -15.94 -5.88 -8.85
C LYS A 93 -15.81 -7.14 -9.70
N LEU A 94 -14.94 -8.08 -9.36
CA LEU A 94 -14.86 -9.39 -10.01
C LEU A 94 -16.06 -10.30 -9.66
N GLY A 95 -16.81 -9.99 -8.59
CA GLY A 95 -18.07 -10.65 -8.24
C GLY A 95 -17.92 -12.02 -7.60
N ALA A 96 -16.75 -12.37 -7.03
CA ALA A 96 -16.57 -13.61 -6.29
C ALA A 96 -17.47 -13.62 -5.04
N ALA A 97 -18.15 -14.74 -4.78
CA ALA A 97 -19.04 -14.88 -3.62
C ALA A 97 -18.28 -14.90 -2.28
N SER A 98 -17.07 -15.40 -2.28
CA SER A 98 -16.19 -15.47 -1.11
C SER A 98 -14.77 -15.09 -1.51
N PRO A 99 -14.51 -13.79 -1.72
CA PRO A 99 -13.22 -13.34 -2.22
C PRO A 99 -12.08 -13.60 -1.25
N SER A 100 -10.93 -13.99 -1.78
CA SER A 100 -9.75 -14.29 -0.97
C SER A 100 -8.45 -13.84 -1.64
N ILE A 101 -7.41 -13.65 -0.82
CA ILE A 101 -6.10 -13.19 -1.25
C ILE A 101 -4.99 -13.89 -0.48
N ALA A 102 -3.90 -14.25 -1.17
CA ALA A 102 -2.67 -14.73 -0.54
C ALA A 102 -1.68 -13.57 -0.32
N ILE A 103 -0.96 -13.57 0.81
CA ILE A 103 -0.04 -12.50 1.19
C ILE A 103 1.29 -13.09 1.62
N ALA A 104 2.36 -12.75 0.89
CA ALA A 104 3.74 -13.05 1.27
C ALA A 104 4.55 -11.78 1.50
N TYR A 105 5.69 -11.91 2.15
CA TYR A 105 6.59 -10.81 2.44
C TYR A 105 8.04 -11.30 2.56
N ASP A 106 8.97 -10.40 2.28
CA ASP A 106 10.40 -10.67 2.40
C ASP A 106 10.99 -10.18 3.74
N SER A 107 12.31 -10.26 3.88
CA SER A 107 13.06 -9.87 5.10
C SER A 107 13.31 -8.36 5.22
N ARG A 108 12.76 -7.53 4.35
CA ARG A 108 12.96 -6.09 4.40
C ARG A 108 12.27 -5.49 5.62
N ARG A 109 12.81 -4.35 6.07
CA ARG A 109 12.20 -3.57 7.16
C ARG A 109 10.72 -3.29 6.86
N CYS A 110 9.86 -3.48 7.85
CA CYS A 110 8.41 -3.27 7.80
C CYS A 110 7.65 -4.21 6.84
N SER A 111 8.27 -5.24 6.23
CA SER A 111 7.56 -6.11 5.29
C SER A 111 6.45 -6.90 5.96
N ASP A 112 6.70 -7.46 7.15
CA ASP A 112 5.71 -8.18 7.96
C ASP A 112 4.60 -7.25 8.48
N GLU A 113 4.97 -6.03 8.91
CA GLU A 113 4.00 -5.02 9.35
C GLU A 113 3.07 -4.61 8.20
N PHE A 114 3.61 -4.33 7.01
CA PHE A 114 2.83 -3.96 5.83
C PHE A 114 1.96 -5.11 5.32
N ALA A 115 2.42 -6.35 5.43
CA ALA A 115 1.61 -7.53 5.13
C ALA A 115 0.39 -7.65 6.05
N LYS A 116 0.59 -7.50 7.37
CA LYS A 116 -0.49 -7.48 8.37
C LYS A 116 -1.45 -6.31 8.15
N GLU A 117 -0.93 -5.11 7.89
CA GLU A 117 -1.72 -3.92 7.62
C GLU A 117 -2.63 -4.13 6.39
N SER A 118 -2.10 -4.74 5.33
CA SER A 118 -2.87 -5.10 4.14
C SER A 118 -3.99 -6.09 4.46
N ALA A 119 -3.67 -7.15 5.22
CA ALA A 119 -4.66 -8.15 5.64
C ALA A 119 -5.81 -7.54 6.45
N CYS A 120 -5.51 -6.56 7.32
CA CYS A 120 -6.51 -5.84 8.11
C CYS A 120 -7.45 -4.99 7.25
N VAL A 121 -6.95 -4.40 6.15
CA VAL A 121 -7.78 -3.68 5.17
C VAL A 121 -8.62 -4.66 4.36
N PHE A 122 -8.09 -5.79 3.93
CA PHE A 122 -8.86 -6.82 3.23
C PHE A 122 -9.98 -7.37 4.12
N ALA A 123 -9.69 -7.64 5.39
CA ALA A 123 -10.66 -8.18 6.34
C ALA A 123 -11.88 -7.27 6.50
N VAL A 124 -11.70 -5.96 6.68
CA VAL A 124 -12.84 -5.01 6.80
C VAL A 124 -13.65 -4.93 5.50
N ASN A 125 -13.04 -5.27 4.37
CA ASN A 125 -13.70 -5.35 3.07
C ASN A 125 -14.37 -6.72 2.78
N GLY A 126 -14.34 -7.67 3.74
CA GLY A 126 -14.91 -9.01 3.60
C GLY A 126 -14.10 -9.93 2.69
N ILE A 127 -12.81 -9.64 2.49
CA ILE A 127 -11.89 -10.45 1.70
C ILE A 127 -11.02 -11.26 2.64
N LYS A 128 -11.11 -12.59 2.56
CA LYS A 128 -10.30 -13.49 3.37
C LYS A 128 -8.83 -13.43 2.96
N SER A 129 -7.93 -13.25 3.92
CA SER A 129 -6.50 -13.19 3.70
C SER A 129 -5.80 -14.46 4.21
N TYR A 130 -5.02 -15.09 3.34
CA TYR A 130 -4.06 -16.14 3.69
C TYR A 130 -2.68 -15.52 3.75
N ILE A 131 -2.17 -15.27 4.96
CA ILE A 131 -0.88 -14.62 5.18
C ILE A 131 0.15 -15.65 5.65
N PHE A 132 1.32 -15.67 5.03
CA PHE A 132 2.40 -16.55 5.48
C PHE A 132 2.85 -16.18 6.89
N GLU A 133 3.03 -17.19 7.75
CA GLU A 133 3.44 -17.04 9.15
C GLU A 133 4.86 -16.48 9.30
N SER A 134 5.70 -16.67 8.27
CA SER A 134 7.05 -16.13 8.17
C SER A 134 7.35 -15.73 6.72
N LEU A 135 8.49 -15.09 6.49
CA LEU A 135 8.87 -14.65 5.15
C LEU A 135 8.88 -15.81 4.14
N ARG A 136 8.40 -15.54 2.92
CA ARG A 136 8.41 -16.47 1.79
C ARG A 136 8.77 -15.76 0.51
N PRO A 137 9.49 -16.45 -0.40
CA PRO A 137 9.85 -15.89 -1.70
C PRO A 137 8.63 -15.82 -2.64
N THR A 138 8.73 -14.96 -3.65
CA THR A 138 7.68 -14.73 -4.63
C THR A 138 7.13 -16.00 -5.31
N PRO A 139 7.93 -17.02 -5.64
CA PRO A 139 7.42 -18.27 -6.21
C PRO A 139 6.41 -18.99 -5.32
N GLU A 140 6.60 -18.97 -4.01
CA GLU A 140 5.66 -19.57 -3.06
C GLU A 140 4.34 -18.79 -2.99
N LEU A 141 4.38 -17.45 -3.10
CA LEU A 141 3.15 -16.68 -3.27
C LEU A 141 2.39 -17.11 -4.51
N SER A 142 3.08 -17.22 -5.65
CA SER A 142 2.48 -17.65 -6.92
C SER A 142 1.82 -19.02 -6.80
N PHE A 143 2.47 -19.96 -6.11
CA PHE A 143 1.92 -21.26 -5.82
C PHE A 143 0.71 -21.18 -4.90
N ALA A 144 0.81 -20.45 -3.79
CA ALA A 144 -0.25 -20.29 -2.80
C ALA A 144 -1.55 -19.70 -3.39
N VAL A 145 -1.43 -18.70 -4.27
CA VAL A 145 -2.58 -18.11 -4.97
C VAL A 145 -3.38 -19.19 -5.72
N ARG A 146 -2.71 -20.05 -6.45
CA ARG A 146 -3.34 -21.13 -7.23
C ARG A 146 -3.81 -22.28 -6.34
N HIS A 147 -3.00 -22.71 -5.39
CA HIS A 147 -3.29 -23.84 -4.49
C HIS A 147 -4.51 -23.54 -3.59
N LEU A 148 -4.57 -22.34 -3.03
CA LEU A 148 -5.68 -21.88 -2.19
C LEU A 148 -6.86 -21.31 -3.01
N ASN A 149 -6.74 -21.30 -4.36
CA ASN A 149 -7.75 -20.75 -5.28
C ASN A 149 -8.14 -19.29 -4.93
N CYS A 150 -7.14 -18.47 -4.59
CA CYS A 150 -7.34 -17.06 -4.28
C CYS A 150 -7.66 -16.23 -5.55
N ASP A 151 -8.39 -15.13 -5.39
CA ASP A 151 -8.71 -14.20 -6.48
C ASP A 151 -7.53 -13.30 -6.84
N ALA A 152 -6.60 -13.11 -5.90
CA ALA A 152 -5.39 -12.33 -6.08
C ALA A 152 -4.28 -12.76 -5.10
N GLY A 153 -3.10 -12.21 -5.29
CA GLY A 153 -2.00 -12.30 -4.33
C GLY A 153 -1.24 -11.00 -4.21
N ILE A 154 -0.60 -10.78 -3.07
CA ILE A 154 0.36 -9.68 -2.90
C ILE A 154 1.66 -10.18 -2.29
N VAL A 155 2.77 -9.58 -2.69
CA VAL A 155 4.04 -9.74 -1.99
C VAL A 155 4.63 -8.38 -1.61
N ILE A 156 4.96 -8.24 -0.33
CA ILE A 156 5.62 -7.04 0.20
C ILE A 156 7.12 -7.22 0.01
N THR A 157 7.66 -6.52 -0.99
CA THR A 157 9.08 -6.61 -1.38
C THR A 157 9.46 -5.48 -2.32
N ALA A 158 10.70 -5.03 -2.25
CA ALA A 158 11.30 -4.15 -3.27
C ALA A 158 12.34 -4.87 -4.14
N SER A 159 12.32 -6.20 -4.18
CA SER A 159 13.24 -7.00 -5.02
C SER A 159 14.72 -6.70 -4.74
N HIS A 160 15.43 -6.11 -5.71
CA HIS A 160 16.86 -5.76 -5.65
C HIS A 160 17.14 -4.27 -5.34
N ASN A 161 16.12 -3.49 -5.01
CA ASN A 161 16.34 -2.08 -4.62
C ASN A 161 17.12 -1.98 -3.31
N PRO A 162 17.77 -0.82 -3.03
CA PRO A 162 18.44 -0.55 -1.76
C PRO A 162 17.55 -0.83 -0.54
N LYS A 163 18.18 -1.02 0.62
CA LYS A 163 17.49 -1.42 1.87
C LYS A 163 16.47 -0.39 2.38
N GLU A 164 16.58 0.85 1.95
CA GLU A 164 15.68 1.95 2.28
C GLU A 164 14.32 1.82 1.57
N TYR A 165 14.24 0.98 0.52
CA TYR A 165 13.03 0.78 -0.26
C TYR A 165 12.23 -0.42 0.25
N ASN A 166 10.92 -0.31 0.08
CA ASN A 166 10.02 -1.44 0.10
C ASN A 166 9.01 -1.31 -1.05
N GLY A 167 8.15 -2.30 -1.23
CA GLY A 167 7.17 -2.32 -2.31
C GLY A 167 6.00 -3.24 -2.02
N TYR A 168 5.02 -3.15 -2.89
CA TYR A 168 3.76 -3.89 -2.85
C TYR A 168 3.45 -4.35 -4.27
N LYS A 169 3.67 -5.63 -4.57
CA LYS A 169 3.42 -6.21 -5.88
C LYS A 169 2.15 -7.03 -5.87
N VAL A 170 1.36 -6.92 -6.95
CA VAL A 170 0.07 -7.59 -7.09
C VAL A 170 0.14 -8.69 -8.12
N TYR A 171 -0.47 -9.83 -7.79
CA TYR A 171 -0.56 -11.05 -8.58
C TYR A 171 -2.02 -11.39 -8.87
N GLY A 172 -2.28 -11.88 -10.05
CA GLY A 172 -3.59 -12.33 -10.47
C GLY A 172 -3.92 -13.74 -9.97
N LYS A 173 -5.15 -14.17 -10.22
CA LYS A 173 -5.67 -15.50 -9.87
C LYS A 173 -4.85 -16.67 -10.45
N ASP A 174 -4.17 -16.44 -11.57
CA ASP A 174 -3.27 -17.41 -12.20
C ASP A 174 -1.91 -17.57 -11.50
N GLY A 175 -1.67 -16.77 -10.45
CA GLY A 175 -0.39 -16.71 -9.72
C GLY A 175 0.71 -15.96 -10.47
N GLY A 176 0.41 -15.34 -11.61
CA GLY A 176 1.29 -14.45 -12.35
C GLY A 176 1.20 -13.02 -11.84
N GLN A 177 2.24 -12.20 -12.10
CA GLN A 177 2.13 -10.76 -11.85
C GLN A 177 0.99 -10.19 -12.70
N MET A 178 0.18 -9.30 -12.12
CA MET A 178 -0.98 -8.75 -12.80
C MET A 178 -0.62 -8.14 -14.16
N PRO A 179 -1.35 -8.49 -15.25
CA PRO A 179 -1.13 -7.89 -16.56
C PRO A 179 -1.54 -6.41 -16.57
N PRO A 180 -1.06 -5.61 -17.55
CA PRO A 180 -1.27 -4.17 -17.60
C PRO A 180 -2.73 -3.72 -17.47
N ASP A 181 -3.67 -4.39 -18.13
CA ASP A 181 -5.10 -4.02 -18.09
C ASP A 181 -5.69 -4.18 -16.70
N ALA A 182 -5.41 -5.29 -16.02
CA ALA A 182 -5.85 -5.52 -14.64
C ALA A 182 -5.15 -4.56 -13.67
N SER A 183 -3.85 -4.32 -13.84
CA SER A 183 -3.10 -3.34 -13.04
C SER A 183 -3.66 -1.93 -13.19
N ASN A 184 -4.03 -1.52 -14.40
CA ASN A 184 -4.66 -0.23 -14.67
C ASN A 184 -6.06 -0.13 -14.03
N ALA A 185 -6.80 -1.24 -13.98
CA ALA A 185 -8.07 -1.27 -13.29
C ALA A 185 -7.90 -1.09 -11.77
N VAL A 186 -6.91 -1.74 -11.15
CA VAL A 186 -6.54 -1.51 -9.74
C VAL A 186 -6.09 -0.06 -9.53
N LEU A 187 -5.23 0.47 -10.40
CA LEU A 187 -4.77 1.87 -10.32
C LEU A 187 -5.93 2.87 -10.32
N LYS A 188 -6.95 2.64 -11.15
CA LYS A 188 -8.16 3.49 -11.15
C LYS A 188 -8.84 3.49 -9.79
N GLU A 189 -8.99 2.32 -9.15
CA GLU A 189 -9.59 2.22 -7.82
C GLU A 189 -8.74 2.92 -6.75
N VAL A 190 -7.41 2.77 -6.81
CA VAL A 190 -6.47 3.47 -5.90
C VAL A 190 -6.60 4.99 -6.05
N ASN A 191 -6.69 5.49 -7.29
CA ASN A 191 -6.76 6.92 -7.56
C ASN A 191 -8.11 7.57 -7.17
N LEU A 192 -9.17 6.78 -7.05
CA LEU A 192 -10.46 7.25 -6.52
C LEU A 192 -10.41 7.52 -5.00
N ILE A 193 -9.41 7.00 -4.30
CA ILE A 193 -9.24 7.21 -2.86
C ILE A 193 -8.42 8.48 -2.64
N SER A 194 -9.11 9.59 -2.41
CA SER A 194 -8.49 10.91 -2.16
C SER A 194 -8.23 11.16 -0.67
N ASP A 195 -9.00 10.55 0.23
CA ASP A 195 -8.88 10.71 1.67
C ASP A 195 -8.36 9.41 2.32
N LEU A 196 -7.09 9.45 2.76
CA LEU A 196 -6.47 8.31 3.44
C LEU A 196 -7.13 8.03 4.80
N THR A 197 -7.71 9.04 5.44
CA THR A 197 -8.29 8.92 6.78
C THR A 197 -9.64 8.19 6.78
N ALA A 198 -10.27 8.10 5.62
CA ALA A 198 -11.52 7.37 5.44
C ALA A 198 -11.34 5.85 5.31
N ILE A 199 -10.08 5.38 5.12
CA ILE A 199 -9.80 3.95 4.96
C ILE A 199 -9.93 3.26 6.32
N GLN A 200 -10.87 2.33 6.40
CA GLN A 200 -11.08 1.53 7.58
C GLN A 200 -10.10 0.36 7.66
N VAL A 201 -9.73 -0.01 8.87
CA VAL A 201 -8.81 -1.10 9.16
C VAL A 201 -9.39 -1.91 10.31
N MET A 202 -9.53 -3.22 10.13
CA MET A 202 -9.97 -4.12 11.20
C MET A 202 -8.79 -4.42 12.13
N ASP A 203 -9.08 -4.61 13.42
CA ASP A 203 -8.06 -5.12 14.34
C ASP A 203 -7.58 -6.51 13.90
N TYR A 204 -6.27 -6.74 13.94
CA TYR A 204 -5.64 -7.96 13.42
C TYR A 204 -6.10 -9.22 14.15
N GLU A 205 -6.11 -9.18 15.51
CA GLU A 205 -6.50 -10.34 16.31
C GLU A 205 -8.01 -10.62 16.18
N LYS A 206 -8.82 -9.56 16.08
CA LYS A 206 -10.24 -9.70 15.78
C LYS A 206 -10.48 -10.35 14.42
N ALA A 207 -9.78 -9.89 13.37
CA ALA A 207 -9.90 -10.46 12.04
C ALA A 207 -9.48 -11.95 11.98
N LYS A 208 -8.46 -12.33 12.75
CA LYS A 208 -8.08 -13.75 12.93
C LYS A 208 -9.16 -14.55 13.64
N ALA A 209 -9.71 -14.04 14.74
CA ALA A 209 -10.76 -14.71 15.49
C ALA A 209 -12.03 -14.91 14.65
N GLU A 210 -12.33 -13.98 13.75
CA GLU A 210 -13.46 -14.07 12.79
C GLU A 210 -13.16 -14.95 11.56
N GLY A 211 -11.92 -15.48 11.43
CA GLY A 211 -11.50 -16.34 10.31
C GLY A 211 -11.25 -15.57 8.99
N LEU A 212 -11.21 -14.24 9.04
CA LEU A 212 -10.89 -13.38 7.90
C LEU A 212 -9.39 -13.28 7.62
N ILE A 213 -8.54 -13.57 8.61
CA ILE A 213 -7.10 -13.72 8.45
C ILE A 213 -6.72 -15.13 8.91
N GLN A 214 -6.11 -15.89 8.03
CA GLN A 214 -5.59 -17.23 8.30
C GLN A 214 -4.08 -17.25 8.04
N LEU A 215 -3.31 -17.75 9.02
CA LEU A 215 -1.89 -18.02 8.82
C LEU A 215 -1.72 -19.28 7.99
N VAL A 216 -0.79 -19.24 7.05
CA VAL A 216 -0.39 -20.38 6.21
C VAL A 216 1.13 -20.53 6.24
N GLY A 217 1.63 -21.73 5.98
CA GLY A 217 3.06 -22.02 5.99
C GLY A 217 3.32 -23.45 5.54
N THR A 218 3.63 -24.35 6.46
CA THR A 218 4.07 -25.72 6.17
C THR A 218 3.17 -26.50 5.19
N GLU A 219 1.86 -26.25 5.18
CA GLU A 219 0.94 -26.87 4.22
C GLU A 219 1.11 -26.38 2.78
N ILE A 220 1.76 -25.23 2.59
CA ILE A 220 2.08 -24.66 1.28
C ILE A 220 3.50 -25.06 0.87
N ASP A 221 4.42 -25.17 1.85
CA ASP A 221 5.85 -25.46 1.64
C ASP A 221 6.11 -26.90 1.19
N ASN A 222 5.19 -27.85 1.44
CA ASN A 222 5.28 -29.30 1.09
C ASN A 222 4.51 -29.63 -0.18
#